data_0e3f33058a4f04efe7b262502e345cd9
#
_entry.id   0e3f33058a4f04efe7b262502e345cd9
#
_cell.length_a   1.000
_cell.length_b   1.000
_cell.length_c   1.000
_cell.angle_alpha   90.00
_cell.angle_beta   90.00
_cell.angle_gamma   90.00
#
_symmetry.space_group_name_H-M   'P 1'
#
loop_
_entity.id
_entity.type
_entity.pdbx_description
1 polymer ?
#
loop_
_entity_poly.entity_id
_entity_poly.type
_entity_poly.pdbx_seq_one_letter_code
_entity_poly.pdbx_strand_id
1 'polypeptide(L)'
;MKKVIVIGGGAAGMQAALRLRARGVEPLLVEREAETGGKLRGWHVLFPSFTPASEVLAELRRRVRESGIEVRTGVEATAISPREVTLADGSRLGCDAVVVASGFTLFDARIKEEYGYGIYDNVVTSADLERMFACGRVAKADGTAPRRIAFLHCVGSRDEKVCQRHCSRVCCITGVKQAMELRRMFPAADIFNFYMDMRMFGSGYEELYREAQQRCNIHFVRGRISEASPTIDGRIQIKAEDTLTGRP
;
A
#
# COMPACT_ATOMS: atom_id res chain seq x y z
N MET A 1 -21.56 -28.59 8.61
CA MET A 1 -20.34 -28.03 7.98
C MET A 1 -19.52 -27.33 9.05
N LYS A 2 -18.19 -27.28 8.91
CA LYS A 2 -17.34 -26.50 9.82
C LYS A 2 -17.58 -25.01 9.56
N LYS A 3 -17.76 -24.24 10.63
CA LYS A 3 -17.97 -22.79 10.57
C LYS A 3 -16.66 -22.06 10.81
N VAL A 4 -16.26 -21.18 9.88
CA VAL A 4 -15.03 -20.39 9.98
C VAL A 4 -15.35 -18.90 9.87
N ILE A 5 -14.91 -18.12 10.87
CA ILE A 5 -15.03 -16.66 10.82
C ILE A 5 -13.79 -16.08 10.18
N VAL A 6 -13.99 -15.25 9.15
CA VAL A 6 -12.93 -14.49 8.47
C VAL A 6 -13.05 -13.03 8.88
N ILE A 7 -12.04 -12.51 9.60
CA ILE A 7 -12.02 -11.14 10.11
C ILE A 7 -11.26 -10.25 9.13
N GLY A 8 -11.97 -9.31 8.51
CA GLY A 8 -11.49 -8.36 7.53
C GLY A 8 -11.96 -8.67 6.11
N GLY A 9 -12.76 -7.77 5.54
CA GLY A 9 -13.35 -7.85 4.21
C GLY A 9 -12.48 -7.29 3.09
N GLY A 10 -11.15 -7.20 3.29
CA GLY A 10 -10.19 -6.83 2.24
C GLY A 10 -9.97 -7.96 1.23
N ALA A 11 -9.04 -7.76 0.29
CA ALA A 11 -8.72 -8.76 -0.75
C ALA A 11 -8.38 -10.15 -0.16
N ALA A 12 -7.55 -10.17 0.88
CA ALA A 12 -7.11 -11.41 1.53
C ALA A 12 -8.29 -12.15 2.17
N GLY A 13 -9.15 -11.43 2.92
CA GLY A 13 -10.30 -12.03 3.59
C GLY A 13 -11.36 -12.53 2.62
N MET A 14 -11.72 -11.73 1.61
CA MET A 14 -12.65 -12.18 0.56
C MET A 14 -12.11 -13.42 -0.17
N GLN A 15 -10.84 -13.44 -0.53
CA GLN A 15 -10.23 -14.59 -1.20
C GLN A 15 -10.16 -15.82 -0.28
N ALA A 16 -9.86 -15.63 1.03
CA ALA A 16 -9.89 -16.71 2.02
C ALA A 16 -11.31 -17.31 2.16
N ALA A 17 -12.32 -16.48 2.30
CA ALA A 17 -13.72 -16.91 2.39
C ALA A 17 -14.16 -17.70 1.13
N LEU A 18 -13.82 -17.23 -0.06
CA LEU A 18 -14.08 -17.95 -1.32
C LEU A 18 -13.39 -19.32 -1.37
N ARG A 19 -12.14 -19.40 -0.93
CA ARG A 19 -11.40 -20.67 -0.87
C ARG A 19 -11.96 -21.66 0.15
N LEU A 20 -12.42 -21.16 1.31
CA LEU A 20 -13.09 -21.97 2.32
C LEU A 20 -14.42 -22.51 1.77
N ARG A 21 -15.24 -21.66 1.17
CA ARG A 21 -16.52 -22.06 0.56
C ARG A 21 -16.34 -23.15 -0.50
N ALA A 22 -15.35 -22.98 -1.38
CA ALA A 22 -15.04 -23.98 -2.41
C ALA A 22 -14.59 -25.34 -1.86
N ARG A 23 -14.21 -25.42 -0.57
CA ARG A 23 -13.84 -26.65 0.14
C ARG A 23 -14.95 -27.21 1.04
N GLY A 24 -16.18 -26.72 0.89
CA GLY A 24 -17.32 -27.19 1.68
C GLY A 24 -17.31 -26.69 3.15
N VAL A 25 -16.54 -25.63 3.44
CA VAL A 25 -16.56 -24.94 4.73
C VAL A 25 -17.56 -23.81 4.67
N GLU A 26 -18.18 -23.45 5.78
CA GLU A 26 -19.11 -22.33 5.91
C GLU A 26 -18.37 -21.09 6.45
N PRO A 27 -17.93 -20.17 5.58
CA PRO A 27 -17.28 -18.94 6.02
C PRO A 27 -18.31 -17.86 6.37
N LEU A 28 -18.05 -17.12 7.45
CA LEU A 28 -18.69 -15.84 7.77
C LEU A 28 -17.64 -14.75 7.67
N LEU A 29 -17.82 -13.79 6.76
CA LEU A 29 -16.93 -12.65 6.60
C LEU A 29 -17.39 -11.48 7.46
N VAL A 30 -16.53 -11.01 8.37
CA VAL A 30 -16.79 -9.86 9.26
C VAL A 30 -15.89 -8.69 8.83
N GLU A 31 -16.49 -7.54 8.55
CA GLU A 31 -15.80 -6.32 8.13
C GLU A 31 -16.27 -5.13 9.00
N ARG A 32 -15.33 -4.38 9.55
CA ARG A 32 -15.63 -3.21 10.39
C ARG A 32 -16.16 -2.02 9.62
N GLU A 33 -15.72 -1.84 8.38
CA GLU A 33 -16.20 -0.77 7.52
C GLU A 33 -17.60 -1.10 6.98
N ALA A 34 -18.34 -0.08 6.54
CA ALA A 34 -19.65 -0.26 5.94
C ALA A 34 -19.62 -1.09 4.63
N GLU A 35 -18.45 -1.19 4.01
CA GLU A 35 -18.25 -1.92 2.76
C GLU A 35 -16.98 -2.76 2.78
N THR A 36 -17.03 -3.91 2.11
CA THR A 36 -15.85 -4.73 1.84
C THR A 36 -14.90 -4.05 0.85
N GLY A 37 -13.65 -4.52 0.80
CA GLY A 37 -12.63 -4.06 -0.14
C GLY A 37 -11.35 -3.59 0.52
N GLY A 38 -11.43 -3.14 1.78
CA GLY A 38 -10.26 -2.67 2.52
C GLY A 38 -9.48 -1.63 1.72
N LYS A 39 -8.16 -1.77 1.66
CA LYS A 39 -7.28 -0.80 0.98
C LYS A 39 -7.42 -0.77 -0.55
N LEU A 40 -7.96 -1.83 -1.19
CA LEU A 40 -8.22 -1.82 -2.64
C LEU A 40 -9.13 -0.66 -3.08
N ARG A 41 -10.01 -0.18 -2.19
CA ARG A 41 -10.89 0.96 -2.48
C ARG A 41 -10.15 2.27 -2.77
N GLY A 42 -8.91 2.40 -2.26
CA GLY A 42 -8.11 3.61 -2.40
C GLY A 42 -6.88 3.45 -3.30
N TRP A 43 -6.71 2.29 -3.94
CA TRP A 43 -5.60 2.06 -4.86
C TRP A 43 -6.04 2.21 -6.31
N HIS A 44 -5.12 2.70 -7.15
CA HIS A 44 -5.35 2.92 -8.57
C HIS A 44 -5.16 1.62 -9.36
N VAL A 45 -3.92 1.19 -9.52
CA VAL A 45 -3.59 -0.07 -10.19
C VAL A 45 -2.71 -0.95 -9.33
N LEU A 46 -2.71 -2.25 -9.60
CA LEU A 46 -1.96 -3.25 -8.84
C LEU A 46 -0.71 -3.69 -9.58
N PHE A 47 0.37 -3.87 -8.84
CA PHE A 47 1.60 -4.46 -9.38
C PHE A 47 1.52 -6.00 -9.42
N PRO A 48 2.24 -6.70 -10.30
CA PRO A 48 3.09 -6.15 -11.36
C PRO A 48 2.34 -5.84 -12.66
N SER A 49 1.07 -6.23 -12.78
CA SER A 49 0.29 -6.25 -14.03
C SER A 49 -0.35 -4.91 -14.41
N PHE A 50 -0.33 -3.90 -13.53
CA PHE A 50 -1.08 -2.65 -13.67
C PHE A 50 -2.59 -2.83 -13.86
N THR A 51 -3.13 -3.94 -13.37
CA THR A 51 -4.59 -4.17 -13.37
C THR A 51 -5.27 -3.16 -12.46
N PRO A 52 -6.35 -2.49 -12.89
CA PRO A 52 -7.10 -1.57 -12.05
C PRO A 52 -7.58 -2.24 -10.76
N ALA A 53 -7.33 -1.62 -9.61
CA ALA A 53 -7.73 -2.15 -8.31
C ALA A 53 -9.27 -2.25 -8.20
N SER A 54 -9.99 -1.34 -8.86
CA SER A 54 -11.45 -1.35 -8.95
C SER A 54 -12.01 -2.59 -9.65
N GLU A 55 -11.36 -3.06 -10.71
CA GLU A 55 -11.76 -4.29 -11.43
C GLU A 55 -11.58 -5.52 -10.56
N VAL A 56 -10.42 -5.63 -9.90
CA VAL A 56 -10.15 -6.74 -8.98
C VAL A 56 -11.12 -6.74 -7.81
N LEU A 57 -11.44 -5.57 -7.26
CA LEU A 57 -12.41 -5.43 -6.19
C LEU A 57 -13.82 -5.81 -6.65
N ALA A 58 -14.26 -5.34 -7.81
CA ALA A 58 -15.57 -5.66 -8.37
C ALA A 58 -15.72 -7.17 -8.57
N GLU A 59 -14.71 -7.82 -9.12
CA GLU A 59 -14.68 -9.27 -9.33
C GLU A 59 -14.74 -10.05 -8.01
N LEU A 60 -13.95 -9.66 -7.00
CA LEU A 60 -13.98 -10.30 -5.68
C LEU A 60 -15.36 -10.16 -5.02
N ARG A 61 -15.94 -8.96 -5.05
CA ARG A 61 -17.29 -8.69 -4.51
C ARG A 61 -18.36 -9.51 -5.24
N ARG A 62 -18.30 -9.59 -6.56
CA ARG A 62 -19.20 -10.41 -7.38
C ARG A 62 -19.13 -11.87 -6.96
N ARG A 63 -17.92 -12.45 -6.90
CA ARG A 63 -17.71 -13.85 -6.52
C ARG A 63 -18.16 -14.16 -5.10
N VAL A 64 -17.91 -13.29 -4.13
CA VAL A 64 -18.38 -13.44 -2.74
C VAL A 64 -19.91 -13.50 -2.72
N ARG A 65 -20.58 -12.59 -3.41
CA ARG A 65 -22.05 -12.55 -3.51
C ARG A 65 -22.63 -13.82 -4.17
N GLU A 66 -22.09 -14.22 -5.30
CA GLU A 66 -22.55 -15.40 -6.06
C GLU A 66 -22.32 -16.72 -5.30
N SER A 67 -21.30 -16.79 -4.46
CA SER A 67 -21.02 -17.98 -3.64
C SER A 67 -21.94 -18.12 -2.42
N GLY A 68 -22.81 -17.14 -2.15
CA GLY A 68 -23.72 -17.15 -0.99
C GLY A 68 -22.98 -17.08 0.36
N ILE A 69 -21.82 -16.46 0.40
CA ILE A 69 -21.09 -16.23 1.66
C ILE A 69 -21.80 -15.15 2.45
N GLU A 70 -22.09 -15.43 3.74
CA GLU A 70 -22.60 -14.43 4.66
C GLU A 70 -21.53 -13.38 4.94
N VAL A 71 -21.90 -12.10 4.78
CA VAL A 71 -21.00 -10.94 5.02
C VAL A 71 -21.68 -10.01 6.01
N ARG A 72 -20.99 -9.70 7.12
CA ARG A 72 -21.40 -8.68 8.10
C ARG A 72 -20.46 -7.49 8.00
N THR A 73 -20.97 -6.37 7.54
CA THR A 73 -20.25 -5.10 7.44
C THR A 73 -20.67 -4.14 8.56
N GLY A 74 -19.85 -3.11 8.84
CA GLY A 74 -20.10 -2.15 9.89
C GLY A 74 -19.93 -2.72 11.30
N VAL A 75 -19.25 -3.88 11.46
CA VAL A 75 -19.08 -4.57 12.73
C VAL A 75 -17.63 -4.97 12.95
N GLU A 76 -17.06 -4.51 14.04
CA GLU A 76 -15.68 -4.82 14.43
C GLU A 76 -15.60 -6.06 15.32
N ALA A 77 -14.65 -6.95 15.06
CA ALA A 77 -14.29 -8.04 15.96
C ALA A 77 -13.35 -7.52 17.05
N THR A 78 -13.78 -7.57 18.30
CA THR A 78 -13.05 -7.00 19.45
C THR A 78 -12.26 -8.02 20.25
N ALA A 79 -12.70 -9.30 20.23
CA ALA A 79 -11.97 -10.38 20.90
C ALA A 79 -12.10 -11.70 20.14
N ILE A 80 -11.05 -12.51 20.23
CA ILE A 80 -10.99 -13.85 19.64
C ILE A 80 -10.65 -14.85 20.74
N SER A 81 -11.46 -15.90 20.85
CA SER A 81 -11.19 -17.06 21.69
C SER A 81 -11.16 -18.34 20.82
N PRO A 82 -10.78 -19.51 21.34
CA PRO A 82 -10.59 -20.71 20.51
C PRO A 82 -11.82 -21.16 19.70
N ARG A 83 -13.01 -20.81 20.14
CA ARG A 83 -14.27 -21.22 19.49
C ARG A 83 -15.29 -20.10 19.33
N GLU A 84 -14.89 -18.87 19.56
CA GLU A 84 -15.80 -17.74 19.57
C GLU A 84 -15.10 -16.44 19.18
N VAL A 85 -15.80 -15.59 18.45
CA VAL A 85 -15.41 -14.20 18.17
C VAL A 85 -16.43 -13.27 18.78
N THR A 86 -16.00 -12.30 19.58
CA THR A 86 -16.84 -11.26 20.15
C THR A 86 -16.82 -10.04 19.22
N LEU A 87 -17.97 -9.46 18.94
CA LEU A 87 -18.14 -8.26 18.14
C LEU A 87 -18.34 -7.01 19.03
N ALA A 88 -18.13 -5.83 18.45
CA ALA A 88 -18.25 -4.56 19.16
C ALA A 88 -19.67 -4.27 19.71
N ASP A 89 -20.69 -4.85 19.11
CA ASP A 89 -22.08 -4.79 19.58
C ASP A 89 -22.38 -5.72 20.77
N GLY A 90 -21.37 -6.44 21.27
CA GLY A 90 -21.49 -7.43 22.35
C GLY A 90 -21.94 -8.80 21.90
N SER A 91 -22.29 -9.00 20.64
CA SER A 91 -22.68 -10.31 20.13
C SER A 91 -21.48 -11.27 20.06
N ARG A 92 -21.76 -12.56 20.23
CA ARG A 92 -20.77 -13.64 20.23
C ARG A 92 -21.07 -14.64 19.13
N LEU A 93 -20.07 -14.91 18.32
CA LEU A 93 -20.16 -15.80 17.16
C LEU A 93 -19.36 -17.07 17.41
N GLY A 94 -20.03 -18.19 17.59
CA GLY A 94 -19.38 -19.50 17.69
C GLY A 94 -18.75 -19.92 16.36
N CYS A 95 -17.56 -20.54 16.41
CA CYS A 95 -16.83 -21.01 15.23
C CYS A 95 -15.91 -22.19 15.54
N ASP A 96 -15.53 -22.93 14.51
CA ASP A 96 -14.52 -24.00 14.59
C ASP A 96 -13.10 -23.47 14.38
N ALA A 97 -12.95 -22.33 13.64
CA ALA A 97 -11.68 -21.67 13.39
C ALA A 97 -11.88 -20.19 13.02
N VAL A 98 -10.82 -19.42 13.14
CA VAL A 98 -10.78 -18.00 12.76
C VAL A 98 -9.65 -17.76 11.78
N VAL A 99 -9.92 -17.01 10.71
CA VAL A 99 -8.91 -16.47 9.79
C VAL A 99 -8.82 -14.96 10.02
N VAL A 100 -7.67 -14.48 10.46
CA VAL A 100 -7.42 -13.05 10.65
C VAL A 100 -6.84 -12.46 9.36
N ALA A 101 -7.59 -11.58 8.72
CA ALA A 101 -7.25 -10.87 7.49
C ALA A 101 -7.45 -9.36 7.64
N SER A 102 -7.17 -8.82 8.82
CA SER A 102 -7.43 -7.42 9.23
C SER A 102 -6.57 -6.37 8.49
N GLY A 103 -5.64 -6.82 7.66
CA GLY A 103 -4.78 -5.94 6.88
C GLY A 103 -3.64 -5.32 7.71
N PHE A 104 -3.29 -4.07 7.39
CA PHE A 104 -2.21 -3.34 8.04
C PHE A 104 -2.56 -1.85 8.17
N THR A 105 -1.92 -1.18 9.12
CA THR A 105 -1.97 0.28 9.28
C THR A 105 -0.76 0.91 8.60
N LEU A 106 -0.97 2.00 7.87
CA LEU A 106 0.13 2.78 7.29
C LEU A 106 0.88 3.51 8.41
N PHE A 107 2.18 3.61 8.25
CA PHE A 107 3.02 4.41 9.14
C PHE A 107 2.64 5.89 9.02
N ASP A 108 2.54 6.60 10.14
CA ASP A 108 2.35 8.04 10.15
C ASP A 108 3.68 8.73 9.81
N ALA A 109 3.81 9.21 8.59
CA ALA A 109 5.04 9.81 8.12
C ALA A 109 5.38 11.15 8.80
N ARG A 110 4.43 11.76 9.54
CA ARG A 110 4.68 12.97 10.35
C ARG A 110 5.67 12.73 11.49
N ILE A 111 5.78 11.48 11.96
CA ILE A 111 6.76 11.09 12.98
C ILE A 111 8.22 11.28 12.48
N LYS A 112 8.41 11.31 11.16
CA LYS A 112 9.71 11.52 10.49
C LYS A 112 9.78 12.95 9.94
N GLU A 113 9.84 13.93 10.84
CA GLU A 113 9.82 15.37 10.52
C GLU A 113 10.93 15.77 9.55
N GLU A 114 12.08 15.07 9.59
CA GLU A 114 13.22 15.30 8.70
C GLU A 114 12.88 15.13 7.21
N TYR A 115 11.76 14.49 6.89
CA TYR A 115 11.29 14.33 5.51
C TYR A 115 10.18 15.31 5.13
N GLY A 116 9.66 16.09 6.09
CA GLY A 116 8.76 17.22 5.87
C GLY A 116 7.31 16.87 5.51
N TYR A 117 6.86 15.62 5.70
CA TYR A 117 5.44 15.28 5.49
C TYR A 117 4.53 15.99 6.51
N GLY A 118 3.52 16.70 6.01
CA GLY A 118 2.65 17.54 6.82
C GLY A 118 3.26 18.92 7.19
N ILE A 119 4.51 19.18 6.74
CA ILE A 119 5.20 20.47 6.89
C ILE A 119 5.32 21.17 5.53
N TYR A 120 5.68 20.40 4.49
CA TYR A 120 5.85 20.91 3.13
C TYR A 120 4.77 20.35 2.22
N ASP A 121 4.03 21.21 1.54
CA ASP A 121 2.86 20.84 0.73
C ASP A 121 3.17 19.84 -0.40
N ASN A 122 4.38 19.85 -0.93
CA ASN A 122 4.81 18.97 -2.02
C ASN A 122 5.45 17.65 -1.53
N VAL A 123 5.37 17.35 -0.24
CA VAL A 123 5.77 16.06 0.33
C VAL A 123 4.52 15.23 0.62
N VAL A 124 4.38 14.12 -0.06
CA VAL A 124 3.22 13.23 0.01
C VAL A 124 3.64 11.80 0.31
N THR A 125 2.76 11.02 0.91
CA THR A 125 2.98 9.59 1.08
C THR A 125 2.60 8.81 -0.18
N SER A 126 3.06 7.56 -0.29
CA SER A 126 2.62 6.65 -1.36
C SER A 126 1.10 6.47 -1.37
N ALA A 127 0.44 6.54 -0.21
CA ALA A 127 -1.03 6.44 -0.14
C ALA A 127 -1.73 7.71 -0.64
N ASP A 128 -1.14 8.89 -0.41
CA ASP A 128 -1.64 10.14 -0.99
C ASP A 128 -1.53 10.10 -2.51
N LEU A 129 -0.38 9.62 -3.01
CA LEU A 129 -0.15 9.48 -4.44
C LEU A 129 -1.14 8.50 -5.10
N GLU A 130 -1.47 7.37 -4.44
CA GLU A 130 -2.53 6.47 -4.94
C GLU A 130 -3.88 7.19 -5.06
N ARG A 131 -4.23 8.03 -4.09
CA ARG A 131 -5.46 8.84 -4.18
C ARG A 131 -5.42 9.84 -5.33
N MET A 132 -4.26 10.48 -5.55
CA MET A 132 -4.07 11.39 -6.70
C MET A 132 -4.24 10.64 -8.03
N PHE A 133 -3.68 9.44 -8.17
CA PHE A 133 -3.88 8.61 -9.35
C PHE A 133 -5.34 8.22 -9.54
N ALA A 134 -6.01 7.78 -8.48
CA ALA A 134 -7.42 7.40 -8.53
C ALA A 134 -8.35 8.58 -8.92
N CYS A 135 -7.97 9.81 -8.54
CA CYS A 135 -8.66 11.04 -8.94
C CYS A 135 -8.25 11.53 -10.35
N GLY A 136 -7.32 10.85 -11.03
CA GLY A 136 -6.81 11.26 -12.35
C GLY A 136 -6.01 12.56 -12.35
N ARG A 137 -5.61 13.08 -11.18
CA ARG A 137 -4.90 14.35 -11.04
C ARG A 137 -3.73 14.25 -10.09
N VAL A 138 -2.53 14.25 -10.65
CA VAL A 138 -1.28 14.40 -9.89
C VAL A 138 -0.72 15.80 -10.17
N ALA A 139 -0.63 16.63 -9.14
CA ALA A 139 -0.14 18.00 -9.26
C ALA A 139 0.58 18.42 -7.98
N LYS A 140 1.47 19.41 -8.09
CA LYS A 140 2.00 20.14 -6.93
C LYS A 140 0.90 20.95 -6.24
N ALA A 141 1.18 21.48 -5.05
CA ALA A 141 0.25 22.32 -4.31
C ALA A 141 -0.20 23.58 -5.08
N ASP A 142 0.67 24.12 -5.93
CA ASP A 142 0.36 25.25 -6.83
C ASP A 142 -0.46 24.85 -8.08
N GLY A 143 -0.86 23.58 -8.18
CA GLY A 143 -1.63 23.05 -9.30
C GLY A 143 -0.80 22.69 -10.54
N THR A 144 0.49 22.96 -10.56
CA THR A 144 1.35 22.67 -11.72
C THR A 144 1.88 21.23 -11.71
N ALA A 145 2.27 20.74 -12.89
CA ALA A 145 2.86 19.41 -13.04
C ALA A 145 4.24 19.33 -12.38
N PRO A 146 4.56 18.22 -11.69
CA PRO A 146 5.90 18.03 -11.14
C PRO A 146 6.92 17.79 -12.28
N ARG A 147 8.10 18.41 -12.16
CA ARG A 147 9.21 18.22 -13.11
C ARG A 147 10.30 17.32 -12.56
N ARG A 148 10.45 17.27 -11.23
CA ARG A 148 11.37 16.37 -10.51
C ARG A 148 10.64 15.71 -9.38
N ILE A 149 10.78 14.39 -9.28
CA ILE A 149 10.05 13.57 -8.32
C ILE A 149 11.06 12.64 -7.65
N ALA A 150 11.02 12.59 -6.32
CA ALA A 150 11.87 11.70 -5.55
C ALA A 150 11.02 10.76 -4.68
N PHE A 151 11.29 9.47 -4.76
CA PHE A 151 10.76 8.46 -3.87
C PHE A 151 11.77 8.13 -2.78
N LEU A 152 11.33 8.22 -1.53
CA LEU A 152 12.11 7.85 -0.36
C LEU A 152 11.61 6.50 0.16
N HIS A 153 12.45 5.48 0.08
CA HIS A 153 12.11 4.17 0.58
C HIS A 153 12.43 4.02 2.07
N CYS A 154 11.78 3.04 2.72
CA CYS A 154 11.99 2.68 4.12
C CYS A 154 11.64 3.77 5.14
N VAL A 155 10.75 4.72 4.81
CA VAL A 155 10.24 5.67 5.80
C VAL A 155 9.32 4.91 6.78
N GLY A 156 9.66 4.93 8.09
CA GLY A 156 8.96 4.15 9.11
C GLY A 156 9.09 2.63 8.95
N SER A 157 10.17 2.16 8.31
CA SER A 157 10.49 0.75 8.13
C SER A 157 11.99 0.59 8.11
N ARG A 158 12.54 -0.46 8.75
CA ARG A 158 13.98 -0.65 8.94
C ARG A 158 14.63 0.56 9.67
N ASP A 159 13.89 1.13 10.61
CA ASP A 159 14.26 2.35 11.32
C ASP A 159 14.06 2.15 12.83
N GLU A 160 15.19 2.07 13.55
CA GLU A 160 15.20 1.86 15.00
C GLU A 160 14.72 3.10 15.77
N LYS A 161 14.88 4.31 15.20
CA LYS A 161 14.46 5.55 15.85
C LYS A 161 12.94 5.61 16.09
N VAL A 162 12.17 4.88 15.28
CA VAL A 162 10.71 4.79 15.39
C VAL A 162 10.26 3.38 15.77
N CYS A 163 11.15 2.56 16.34
CA CYS A 163 10.89 1.19 16.78
C CYS A 163 10.36 0.25 15.67
N GLN A 164 10.68 0.54 14.40
CA GLN A 164 10.23 -0.25 13.24
C GLN A 164 11.42 -0.93 12.55
N ARG A 165 11.93 -2.01 13.17
CA ARG A 165 13.13 -2.72 12.69
C ARG A 165 12.90 -3.55 11.43
N HIS A 166 11.66 -3.94 11.17
CA HIS A 166 11.33 -4.86 10.08
C HIS A 166 11.11 -4.14 8.74
N CYS A 167 11.39 -4.86 7.65
CA CYS A 167 11.03 -4.41 6.31
C CYS A 167 9.52 -4.56 6.09
N SER A 168 8.85 -3.54 5.56
CA SER A 168 7.43 -3.59 5.19
C SER A 168 7.14 -4.54 4.02
N ARG A 169 8.18 -4.96 3.27
CA ARG A 169 8.15 -5.89 2.13
C ARG A 169 7.43 -5.38 0.87
N VAL A 170 6.77 -4.25 0.92
CA VAL A 170 5.95 -3.74 -0.20
C VAL A 170 6.38 -2.37 -0.71
N CYS A 171 7.17 -1.59 0.05
CA CYS A 171 7.50 -0.23 -0.36
C CYS A 171 8.31 -0.17 -1.67
N CYS A 172 9.26 -1.11 -1.89
CA CYS A 172 10.08 -1.12 -3.09
C CYS A 172 9.21 -1.30 -4.35
N ILE A 173 8.39 -2.35 -4.38
CA ILE A 173 7.52 -2.60 -5.54
C ILE A 173 6.46 -1.51 -5.71
N THR A 174 5.93 -0.95 -4.61
CA THR A 174 4.97 0.16 -4.67
C THR A 174 5.64 1.40 -5.28
N GLY A 175 6.84 1.77 -4.83
CA GLY A 175 7.56 2.92 -5.36
C GLY A 175 7.93 2.75 -6.84
N VAL A 176 8.39 1.56 -7.25
CA VAL A 176 8.67 1.26 -8.66
C VAL A 176 7.40 1.39 -9.51
N LYS A 177 6.29 0.79 -9.09
CA LYS A 177 5.00 0.87 -9.79
C LYS A 177 4.56 2.33 -9.93
N GLN A 178 4.57 3.10 -8.85
CA GLN A 178 4.17 4.51 -8.84
C GLN A 178 5.09 5.39 -9.70
N ALA A 179 6.39 5.14 -9.68
CA ALA A 179 7.34 5.84 -10.55
C ALA A 179 7.05 5.59 -12.03
N MET A 180 6.68 4.36 -12.40
CA MET A 180 6.30 4.02 -13.78
C MET A 180 4.96 4.68 -14.18
N GLU A 181 3.98 4.78 -13.28
CA GLU A 181 2.74 5.53 -13.53
C GLU A 181 3.03 7.02 -13.74
N LEU A 182 3.87 7.62 -12.90
CA LEU A 182 4.28 9.02 -13.05
C LEU A 182 5.04 9.26 -14.36
N ARG A 183 5.87 8.33 -14.79
CA ARG A 183 6.56 8.42 -16.09
C ARG A 183 5.57 8.45 -17.25
N ARG A 184 4.49 7.65 -17.18
CA ARG A 184 3.43 7.65 -18.20
C ARG A 184 2.67 8.98 -18.22
N MET A 185 2.41 9.58 -17.05
CA MET A 185 1.71 10.87 -16.93
C MET A 185 2.59 12.05 -17.28
N PHE A 186 3.88 12.00 -16.92
CA PHE A 186 4.86 13.08 -17.07
C PHE A 186 6.12 12.57 -17.77
N PRO A 187 6.09 12.37 -19.10
CA PRO A 187 7.22 11.78 -19.85
C PRO A 187 8.53 12.56 -19.74
N ALA A 188 8.47 13.87 -19.50
CA ALA A 188 9.63 14.74 -19.38
C ALA A 188 10.12 14.96 -17.93
N ALA A 189 9.49 14.36 -16.94
CA ALA A 189 9.90 14.53 -15.55
C ALA A 189 11.13 13.68 -15.21
N ASP A 190 12.02 14.20 -14.36
CA ASP A 190 13.10 13.42 -13.75
C ASP A 190 12.54 12.66 -12.54
N ILE A 191 12.67 11.34 -12.52
CA ILE A 191 12.12 10.50 -11.46
C ILE A 191 13.24 9.71 -10.79
N PHE A 192 13.39 9.87 -9.49
CA PHE A 192 14.44 9.25 -8.68
C PHE A 192 13.85 8.35 -7.61
N ASN A 193 14.45 7.19 -7.39
CA ASN A 193 14.17 6.30 -6.26
C ASN A 193 15.42 6.20 -5.38
N PHE A 194 15.33 6.69 -4.15
CA PHE A 194 16.38 6.59 -3.14
C PHE A 194 16.13 5.39 -2.25
N TYR A 195 17.06 4.45 -2.21
CA TYR A 195 16.86 3.16 -1.55
C TYR A 195 18.12 2.68 -0.82
N MET A 196 17.95 1.87 0.22
CA MET A 196 19.03 1.15 0.87
C MET A 196 19.31 -0.19 0.18
N ASP A 197 18.27 -0.99 -0.02
CA ASP A 197 18.26 -2.23 -0.80
C ASP A 197 16.94 -2.35 -1.55
N MET A 198 16.98 -2.73 -2.82
CA MET A 198 15.77 -3.07 -3.58
C MET A 198 15.35 -4.51 -3.27
N ARG A 199 14.14 -4.67 -2.74
CA ARG A 199 13.60 -5.98 -2.35
C ARG A 199 12.43 -6.35 -3.26
N MET A 200 12.75 -7.06 -4.34
CA MET A 200 11.84 -7.41 -5.43
C MET A 200 11.63 -8.94 -5.51
N PHE A 201 11.17 -9.54 -4.42
CA PHE A 201 11.09 -11.00 -4.26
C PHE A 201 9.71 -11.61 -4.60
N GLY A 202 8.82 -10.87 -5.23
CA GLY A 202 7.56 -11.40 -5.77
C GLY A 202 7.70 -11.82 -7.24
N SER A 203 6.78 -12.65 -7.69
CA SER A 203 6.74 -13.07 -9.11
C SER A 203 6.50 -11.87 -10.02
N GLY A 204 7.35 -11.67 -11.03
CA GLY A 204 7.29 -10.55 -11.95
C GLY A 204 7.80 -9.20 -11.41
N TYR A 205 8.31 -9.15 -10.17
CA TYR A 205 8.75 -7.89 -9.57
C TYR A 205 10.12 -7.45 -10.07
N GLU A 206 11.02 -8.39 -10.25
CA GLU A 206 12.36 -8.11 -10.79
C GLU A 206 12.29 -7.63 -12.25
N GLU A 207 11.39 -8.22 -13.04
CA GLU A 207 11.11 -7.80 -14.41
C GLU A 207 10.58 -6.37 -14.45
N LEU A 208 9.66 -6.03 -13.54
CA LEU A 208 9.12 -4.67 -13.41
C LEU A 208 10.21 -3.66 -13.05
N TYR A 209 11.10 -4.03 -12.13
CA TYR A 209 12.24 -3.19 -11.75
C TYR A 209 13.19 -2.94 -12.93
N ARG A 210 13.53 -3.98 -13.69
CA ARG A 210 14.34 -3.84 -14.91
C ARG A 210 13.67 -2.94 -15.94
N GLU A 211 12.38 -3.11 -16.17
CA GLU A 211 11.62 -2.27 -17.08
C GLU A 211 11.66 -0.81 -16.65
N ALA A 212 11.50 -0.54 -15.35
CA ALA A 212 11.58 0.80 -14.79
C ALA A 212 12.93 1.47 -15.07
N GLN A 213 14.05 0.72 -14.92
CA GLN A 213 15.39 1.22 -15.20
C GLN A 213 15.67 1.40 -16.69
N GLN A 214 15.40 0.36 -17.49
CA GLN A 214 15.88 0.28 -18.87
C GLN A 214 14.97 0.99 -19.87
N ARG A 215 13.66 0.98 -19.64
CA ARG A 215 12.65 1.49 -20.58
C ARG A 215 11.97 2.77 -20.10
N CYS A 216 11.82 2.92 -18.78
CA CYS A 216 11.13 4.09 -18.22
C CYS A 216 12.09 5.20 -17.77
N ASN A 217 13.39 5.04 -17.92
CA ASN A 217 14.40 6.03 -17.52
C ASN A 217 14.16 6.57 -16.09
N ILE A 218 13.90 5.65 -15.15
CA ILE A 218 13.77 5.96 -13.72
C ILE A 218 15.14 5.76 -13.08
N HIS A 219 15.61 6.79 -12.37
CA HIS A 219 16.92 6.78 -11.72
C HIS A 219 16.84 6.11 -10.34
N PHE A 220 17.72 5.16 -10.09
CA PHE A 220 17.82 4.45 -8.83
C PHE A 220 19.14 4.83 -8.15
N VAL A 221 19.04 5.53 -7.01
CA VAL A 221 20.19 6.01 -6.24
C VAL A 221 20.27 5.20 -4.95
N ARG A 222 21.34 4.45 -4.77
CA ARG A 222 21.57 3.69 -3.54
C ARG A 222 22.08 4.61 -2.44
N GLY A 223 21.17 5.12 -1.64
CA GLY A 223 21.49 6.03 -0.54
C GLY A 223 20.26 6.31 0.29
N ARG A 224 20.48 6.69 1.55
CA ARG A 224 19.41 7.17 2.41
C ARG A 224 19.40 8.69 2.40
N ILE A 225 18.23 9.26 2.16
CA ILE A 225 18.06 10.71 2.31
C ILE A 225 18.18 11.06 3.79
N SER A 226 19.02 12.02 4.11
CA SER A 226 19.23 12.49 5.48
C SER A 226 18.13 13.46 5.91
N GLU A 227 17.76 14.38 5.01
CA GLU A 227 16.74 15.39 5.27
C GLU A 227 16.13 15.93 3.97
N ALA A 228 14.93 16.50 4.10
CA ALA A 228 14.29 17.36 3.11
C ALA A 228 14.14 18.76 3.71
N SER A 229 14.50 19.81 2.96
CA SER A 229 14.42 21.19 3.40
C SER A 229 13.86 22.10 2.30
N PRO A 230 13.10 23.17 2.65
CA PRO A 230 12.58 24.08 1.64
C PRO A 230 13.69 24.97 1.11
N THR A 231 13.59 25.36 -0.16
CA THR A 231 14.42 26.39 -0.77
C THR A 231 13.64 27.70 -0.90
N ILE A 232 14.35 28.81 -1.07
CA ILE A 232 13.75 30.16 -1.20
C ILE A 232 12.74 30.22 -2.38
N ASP A 233 12.98 29.45 -3.43
CA ASP A 233 12.12 29.39 -4.62
C ASP A 233 10.99 28.34 -4.53
N GLY A 234 10.69 27.86 -3.32
CA GLY A 234 9.58 26.96 -3.06
C GLY A 234 9.79 25.50 -3.51
N ARG A 235 11.02 25.14 -3.89
CA ARG A 235 11.40 23.74 -4.14
C ARG A 235 11.76 23.06 -2.82
N ILE A 236 11.86 21.72 -2.88
CA ILE A 236 12.35 20.90 -1.76
C ILE A 236 13.73 20.37 -2.15
N GLN A 237 14.73 20.76 -1.38
CA GLN A 237 16.07 20.22 -1.48
C GLN A 237 16.14 18.93 -0.66
N ILE A 238 16.70 17.89 -1.24
CA ILE A 238 17.01 16.64 -0.56
C ILE A 238 18.53 16.42 -0.56
N LYS A 239 19.04 15.83 0.52
CA LYS A 239 20.45 15.48 0.65
C LYS A 239 20.58 13.97 0.79
N ALA A 240 21.39 13.38 -0.08
CA ALA A 240 21.71 11.96 -0.06
C ALA A 240 23.13 11.74 -0.55
N GLU A 241 23.77 10.67 -0.09
CA GLU A 241 25.02 10.17 -0.65
C GLU A 241 24.69 8.95 -1.52
N ASP A 242 25.17 8.93 -2.75
CA ASP A 242 25.15 7.71 -3.55
C ASP A 242 26.27 6.78 -3.08
N THR A 243 25.90 5.78 -2.32
CA THR A 243 26.87 4.83 -1.70
C THR A 243 27.54 3.89 -2.71
N LEU A 244 27.11 3.88 -3.99
CA LEU A 244 27.81 3.14 -5.04
C LEU A 244 28.95 3.95 -5.66
N THR A 245 28.79 5.26 -5.74
CA THR A 245 29.78 6.15 -6.34
C THR A 245 30.56 6.97 -5.32
N GLY A 246 30.09 7.03 -4.05
CA GLY A 246 30.65 7.86 -2.99
C GLY A 246 30.48 9.37 -3.25
N ARG A 247 29.49 9.75 -4.05
CA ARG A 247 29.19 11.16 -4.40
C ARG A 247 27.94 11.65 -3.68
N PRO A 248 27.93 12.90 -3.21
CA PRO A 248 26.75 13.53 -2.65
C PRO A 248 25.70 13.85 -3.72
#